data_c735bd8f85c067ae50475179b9d48c67
#
_entry.id   c735bd8f85c067ae50475179b9d48c67
#
_cell.length_a   1.000
_cell.length_b   1.000
_cell.length_c   1.000
_cell.angle_alpha   90.00
_cell.angle_beta   90.00
_cell.angle_gamma   90.00
#
_symmetry.space_group_name_H-M   'P 1'
#
loop_
_entity.id
_entity.type
_entity.pdbx_description
1 polymer ?
#
loop_
_entity_poly.entity_id
_entity_poly.type
_entity_poly.pdbx_seq_one_letter_code
_entity_poly.pdbx_strand_id
1 'polypeptide(L)'
;MIKNVEIRQALPADAPAIEALYPAAFPDEDLVPLVRDLQELVAISFVGLANNGLVAHAAFTPCSLAGRGDNVALLGPVAVAPDRQRQGIGSALLRAGLRHLQNAGTGWVFVLGDPGYYGCLGFKPDDDVRPPYRLPEEWRGAWQSLSLSEHKTQLRGQLAVPQAWRRQALWTPYGL
;
A
#
# COMPACT_ATOMS: atom_id res chain seq x y z
N MET A 1 -21.98 -1.75 5.30
CA MET A 1 -22.24 -1.49 3.87
C MET A 1 -21.88 -0.03 3.57
N ILE A 2 -20.92 0.17 2.69
CA ILE A 2 -20.49 1.51 2.30
C ILE A 2 -21.50 2.00 1.26
N LYS A 3 -22.34 2.94 1.65
CA LYS A 3 -23.34 3.50 0.74
C LYS A 3 -22.66 4.39 -0.30
N ASN A 4 -22.88 4.11 -1.57
CA ASN A 4 -22.54 4.96 -2.72
C ASN A 4 -21.04 5.10 -3.01
N VAL A 5 -20.21 4.08 -2.73
CA VAL A 5 -18.82 4.03 -3.16
C VAL A 5 -18.60 2.80 -4.01
N GLU A 6 -18.17 3.02 -5.24
CA GLU A 6 -17.72 1.97 -6.13
C GLU A 6 -16.22 1.76 -5.94
N ILE A 7 -15.81 0.50 -5.81
CA ILE A 7 -14.39 0.13 -5.71
C ILE A 7 -14.03 -0.69 -6.94
N ARG A 8 -13.00 -0.25 -7.65
CA ARG A 8 -12.50 -0.94 -8.83
C ARG A 8 -11.00 -0.75 -9.01
N GLN A 9 -10.42 -1.52 -9.90
CA GLN A 9 -9.03 -1.28 -10.31
C GLN A 9 -8.92 0.06 -11.05
N ALA A 10 -7.83 0.78 -10.82
CA ALA A 10 -7.59 2.07 -11.43
C ALA A 10 -7.38 1.94 -12.94
N LEU A 11 -7.85 2.93 -13.68
CA LEU A 11 -7.64 3.09 -15.11
C LEU A 11 -6.65 4.23 -15.37
N PRO A 12 -5.97 4.27 -16.52
CA PRO A 12 -5.06 5.38 -16.84
C PRO A 12 -5.71 6.76 -16.72
N ALA A 13 -6.99 6.87 -17.05
CA ALA A 13 -7.74 8.12 -16.95
C ALA A 13 -7.92 8.63 -15.51
N ASP A 14 -7.73 7.78 -14.51
CA ASP A 14 -7.85 8.15 -13.10
C ASP A 14 -6.62 8.92 -12.58
N ALA A 15 -5.52 8.92 -13.30
CA ALA A 15 -4.24 9.47 -12.85
C ALA A 15 -4.32 10.90 -12.30
N PRO A 16 -4.97 11.87 -12.99
CA PRO A 16 -5.06 13.23 -12.46
C PRO A 16 -5.85 13.31 -11.15
N ALA A 17 -6.92 12.54 -11.02
CA ALA A 17 -7.74 12.51 -9.80
C ALA A 17 -7.02 11.85 -8.64
N ILE A 18 -6.24 10.79 -8.91
CA ILE A 18 -5.40 10.14 -7.91
C ILE A 18 -4.35 11.14 -7.40
N GLU A 19 -3.65 11.83 -8.30
CA GLU A 19 -2.64 12.82 -7.90
C GLU A 19 -3.23 13.96 -7.06
N ALA A 20 -4.43 14.43 -7.40
CA ALA A 20 -5.12 15.48 -6.65
C ALA A 20 -5.54 15.05 -5.25
N LEU A 21 -5.78 13.75 -5.03
CA LEU A 21 -6.19 13.22 -3.75
C LEU A 21 -5.10 13.34 -2.68
N TYR A 22 -3.84 13.16 -3.05
CA TYR A 22 -2.74 13.05 -2.09
C TYR A 22 -2.44 14.34 -1.33
N PRO A 23 -2.35 15.53 -1.94
CA PRO A 23 -2.18 16.76 -1.17
C PRO A 23 -3.32 17.04 -0.20
N ALA A 24 -4.53 16.62 -0.52
CA ALA A 24 -5.68 16.77 0.37
C ALA A 24 -5.61 15.81 1.56
N ALA A 25 -5.24 14.55 1.31
CA ALA A 25 -5.15 13.53 2.36
C ALA A 25 -3.88 13.67 3.22
N PHE A 26 -2.77 14.14 2.64
CA PHE A 26 -1.47 14.27 3.28
C PHE A 26 -0.88 15.66 3.01
N PRO A 27 -1.41 16.72 3.66
CA PRO A 27 -0.96 18.09 3.39
C PRO A 27 0.49 18.34 3.81
N ASP A 28 1.03 17.54 4.74
CA ASP A 28 2.37 17.69 5.27
C ASP A 28 3.42 16.78 4.61
N GLU A 29 3.01 15.97 3.64
CA GLU A 29 3.89 15.04 2.93
C GLU A 29 3.75 15.22 1.42
N ASP A 30 4.88 15.21 0.71
CA ASP A 30 4.86 15.24 -0.76
C ASP A 30 4.95 13.83 -1.33
N LEU A 31 3.79 13.19 -1.51
CA LEU A 31 3.66 11.84 -2.05
C LEU A 31 3.35 11.82 -3.56
N VAL A 32 3.11 12.96 -4.18
CA VAL A 32 2.78 13.04 -5.61
C VAL A 32 3.88 12.47 -6.50
N PRO A 33 5.18 12.74 -6.26
CA PRO A 33 6.24 12.12 -7.07
C PRO A 33 6.22 10.59 -6.99
N LEU A 34 6.02 10.02 -5.80
CA LEU A 34 5.89 8.57 -5.64
C LEU A 34 4.68 8.02 -6.42
N VAL A 35 3.54 8.68 -6.31
CA VAL A 35 2.31 8.28 -7.01
C VAL A 35 2.52 8.26 -8.52
N ARG A 36 3.18 9.28 -9.07
CA ARG A 36 3.51 9.35 -10.51
C ARG A 36 4.44 8.22 -10.93
N ASP A 37 5.52 8.01 -10.17
CA ASP A 37 6.46 6.94 -10.45
C ASP A 37 5.78 5.56 -10.43
N LEU A 38 4.86 5.34 -9.50
CA LEU A 38 4.11 4.09 -9.41
C LEU A 38 3.09 3.92 -10.54
N GLN A 39 2.56 5.01 -11.08
CA GLN A 39 1.68 4.95 -12.25
C GLN A 39 2.44 4.55 -13.52
N GLU A 40 3.71 4.91 -13.63
CA GLU A 40 4.58 4.50 -14.73
C GLU A 40 5.06 3.05 -14.59
N LEU A 41 5.11 2.53 -13.37
CA LEU A 41 5.38 1.12 -13.11
C LEU A 41 4.10 0.29 -13.33
N VAL A 42 4.28 -1.02 -13.50
CA VAL A 42 3.15 -1.98 -13.53
C VAL A 42 2.66 -2.23 -12.10
N ALA A 43 2.48 -1.17 -11.33
CA ALA A 43 1.89 -1.26 -10.00
C ALA A 43 0.37 -1.46 -10.13
N ILE A 44 -0.15 -2.30 -9.24
CA ILE A 44 -1.59 -2.57 -9.20
C ILE A 44 -2.23 -1.52 -8.30
N SER A 45 -3.19 -0.76 -8.83
CA SER A 45 -3.87 0.29 -8.09
C SER A 45 -5.37 0.04 -8.05
N PHE A 46 -5.97 0.36 -6.91
CA PHE A 46 -7.40 0.36 -6.70
C PHE A 46 -7.89 1.75 -6.32
N VAL A 47 -9.08 2.10 -6.78
CA VAL A 47 -9.71 3.39 -6.51
C VAL A 47 -11.11 3.20 -5.92
N GLY A 48 -11.51 4.13 -5.09
CA GLY A 48 -12.87 4.29 -4.61
C GLY A 48 -13.50 5.53 -5.24
N LEU A 49 -14.68 5.37 -5.81
CA LEU A 49 -15.42 6.41 -6.50
C LEU A 49 -16.73 6.66 -5.79
N ALA A 50 -17.02 7.90 -5.49
CA ALA A 50 -18.32 8.37 -5.02
C ALA A 50 -18.97 9.27 -6.08
N ASN A 51 -20.20 9.69 -5.85
CA ASN A 51 -20.94 10.52 -6.82
C ASN A 51 -20.18 11.78 -7.27
N ASN A 52 -19.29 12.29 -6.43
CA ASN A 52 -18.52 13.51 -6.68
C ASN A 52 -17.08 13.25 -7.16
N GLY A 53 -16.77 12.03 -7.54
CA GLY A 53 -15.46 11.67 -8.08
C GLY A 53 -14.66 10.70 -7.24
N LEU A 54 -13.37 10.67 -7.45
CA LEU A 54 -12.45 9.75 -6.81
C LEU A 54 -12.16 10.18 -5.37
N VAL A 55 -12.42 9.29 -4.41
CA VAL A 55 -12.31 9.58 -2.97
C VAL A 55 -11.29 8.70 -2.25
N ALA A 56 -10.77 7.67 -2.90
CA ALA A 56 -9.79 6.78 -2.30
C ALA A 56 -8.87 6.15 -3.34
N HIS A 57 -7.65 5.84 -2.94
CA HIS A 57 -6.66 5.16 -3.76
C HIS A 57 -5.73 4.32 -2.90
N ALA A 58 -5.32 3.16 -3.41
CA ALA A 58 -4.27 2.34 -2.84
C ALA A 58 -3.43 1.72 -3.95
N ALA A 59 -2.12 1.69 -3.78
CA ALA A 59 -1.20 1.04 -4.70
C ALA A 59 -0.56 -0.19 -4.06
N PHE A 60 -0.34 -1.20 -4.87
CA PHE A 60 0.38 -2.43 -4.52
C PHE A 60 1.51 -2.60 -5.53
N THR A 61 2.73 -2.51 -5.06
CA THR A 61 3.92 -2.59 -5.91
C THR A 61 4.51 -3.99 -5.87
N PRO A 62 4.63 -4.69 -7.02
CA PRO A 62 5.34 -5.96 -7.06
C PRO A 62 6.78 -5.78 -6.62
N CYS A 63 7.21 -6.63 -5.70
CA CYS A 63 8.55 -6.64 -5.14
C CYS A 63 9.10 -8.06 -5.13
N SER A 64 10.35 -8.21 -4.70
CA SER A 64 11.00 -9.49 -4.51
C SER A 64 11.84 -9.49 -3.23
N LEU A 65 12.22 -10.66 -2.77
CA LEU A 65 13.28 -10.77 -1.77
C LEU A 65 14.63 -10.84 -2.48
N ALA A 66 15.65 -10.21 -1.88
CA ALA A 66 16.99 -10.20 -2.46
C ALA A 66 17.49 -11.64 -2.69
N GLY A 67 17.83 -11.93 -3.95
CA GLY A 67 18.31 -13.26 -4.34
C GLY A 67 17.25 -14.35 -4.53
N ARG A 68 15.95 -14.00 -4.44
CA ARG A 68 14.85 -14.94 -4.61
C ARG A 68 13.77 -14.35 -5.54
N GLY A 69 13.11 -15.22 -6.30
CA GLY A 69 12.02 -14.84 -7.21
C GLY A 69 10.63 -14.94 -6.58
N ASP A 70 10.52 -14.59 -5.30
CA ASP A 70 9.24 -14.67 -4.59
C ASP A 70 8.24 -13.62 -5.10
N ASN A 71 6.99 -14.03 -5.22
CA ASN A 71 5.90 -13.14 -5.63
C ASN A 71 5.33 -12.45 -4.38
N VAL A 72 5.83 -11.25 -4.12
CA VAL A 72 5.43 -10.42 -2.99
C VAL A 72 5.07 -9.02 -3.47
N ALA A 73 4.35 -8.27 -2.66
CA ALA A 73 3.97 -6.89 -2.95
C ALA A 73 4.15 -5.98 -1.75
N LEU A 74 4.42 -4.71 -2.03
CA LEU A 74 4.47 -3.64 -1.04
C LEU A 74 3.20 -2.81 -1.18
N LEU A 75 2.42 -2.72 -0.10
CA LEU A 75 1.22 -1.90 -0.03
C LEU A 75 1.61 -0.47 0.35
N GLY A 76 1.17 0.47 -0.46
CA GLY A 76 1.32 1.91 -0.24
C GLY A 76 1.59 2.64 -1.54
N PRO A 77 1.35 3.93 -1.57
CA PRO A 77 0.62 4.70 -0.57
C PRO A 77 -0.88 4.39 -0.57
N VAL A 78 -1.56 4.73 0.51
CA VAL A 78 -3.01 4.60 0.67
C VAL A 78 -3.57 5.96 1.06
N ALA A 79 -4.59 6.43 0.36
CA ALA A 79 -5.23 7.71 0.65
C ALA A 79 -6.75 7.58 0.61
N VAL A 80 -7.41 8.26 1.54
CA VAL A 80 -8.86 8.48 1.55
C VAL A 80 -9.10 9.97 1.75
N ALA A 81 -10.01 10.55 0.96
CA ALA A 81 -10.37 11.96 1.07
C ALA A 81 -10.74 12.30 2.53
N PRO A 82 -10.28 13.45 3.06
CA PRO A 82 -10.46 13.78 4.49
C PRO A 82 -11.92 13.73 4.97
N ASP A 83 -12.85 14.18 4.15
CA ASP A 83 -14.29 14.16 4.45
C ASP A 83 -14.94 12.77 4.31
N ARG A 84 -14.18 11.79 3.85
CA ARG A 84 -14.63 10.40 3.65
C ARG A 84 -13.92 9.39 4.53
N GLN A 85 -13.04 9.83 5.41
CA GLN A 85 -12.33 8.96 6.34
C GLN A 85 -13.27 8.41 7.42
N ARG A 86 -12.87 7.28 8.02
CA ARG A 86 -13.61 6.59 9.10
C ARG A 86 -15.00 6.08 8.69
N GLN A 87 -15.20 5.84 7.40
CA GLN A 87 -16.44 5.29 6.85
C GLN A 87 -16.27 3.87 6.32
N GLY A 88 -15.10 3.25 6.52
CA GLY A 88 -14.80 1.90 6.04
C GLY A 88 -14.37 1.82 4.59
N ILE A 89 -14.19 2.95 3.89
CA ILE A 89 -13.79 2.99 2.48
C ILE A 89 -12.40 2.41 2.30
N GLY A 90 -11.44 2.84 3.13
CA GLY A 90 -10.07 2.34 3.08
C GLY A 90 -10.00 0.82 3.26
N SER A 91 -10.70 0.29 4.26
CA SER A 91 -10.73 -1.15 4.50
C SER A 91 -11.34 -1.93 3.33
N ALA A 92 -12.42 -1.43 2.75
CA ALA A 92 -13.05 -2.08 1.60
C ALA A 92 -12.14 -2.04 0.38
N LEU A 93 -11.47 -0.91 0.15
CA LEU A 93 -10.48 -0.73 -0.92
C LEU A 93 -9.33 -1.73 -0.79
N LEU A 94 -8.75 -1.83 0.40
CA LEU A 94 -7.62 -2.73 0.67
C LEU A 94 -8.04 -4.21 0.56
N ARG A 95 -9.23 -4.57 1.05
CA ARG A 95 -9.73 -5.94 0.90
C ARG A 95 -9.90 -6.32 -0.57
N ALA A 96 -10.39 -5.41 -1.41
CA ALA A 96 -10.51 -5.63 -2.84
C ALA A 96 -9.15 -5.84 -3.50
N GLY A 97 -8.17 -5.01 -3.18
CA GLY A 97 -6.80 -5.14 -3.68
C GLY A 97 -6.12 -6.43 -3.22
N LEU A 98 -6.24 -6.76 -1.94
CA LEU A 98 -5.66 -8.00 -1.39
C LEU A 98 -6.27 -9.25 -2.04
N ARG A 99 -7.56 -9.25 -2.28
CA ARG A 99 -8.25 -10.34 -2.98
C ARG A 99 -7.75 -10.50 -4.41
N HIS A 100 -7.56 -9.38 -5.11
CA HIS A 100 -7.00 -9.37 -6.45
C HIS A 100 -5.59 -9.98 -6.47
N LEU A 101 -4.73 -9.56 -5.54
CA LEU A 101 -3.37 -10.10 -5.42
C LEU A 101 -3.37 -11.59 -5.10
N GLN A 102 -4.24 -12.02 -4.20
CA GLN A 102 -4.38 -13.44 -3.84
C GLN A 102 -4.76 -14.28 -5.08
N ASN A 103 -5.73 -13.79 -5.85
CA ASN A 103 -6.17 -14.47 -7.09
C ASN A 103 -5.06 -14.48 -8.16
N ALA A 104 -4.17 -13.50 -8.14
CA ALA A 104 -3.03 -13.42 -9.05
C ALA A 104 -1.81 -14.23 -8.59
N GLY A 105 -1.88 -14.88 -7.42
CA GLY A 105 -0.81 -15.73 -6.91
C GLY A 105 0.22 -15.02 -6.04
N THR A 106 -0.03 -13.77 -5.63
CA THR A 106 0.84 -13.07 -4.67
C THR A 106 0.81 -13.80 -3.32
N GLY A 107 1.97 -14.15 -2.79
CA GLY A 107 2.08 -14.92 -1.56
C GLY A 107 2.08 -14.07 -0.30
N TRP A 108 2.71 -12.89 -0.35
CA TRP A 108 2.87 -12.01 0.80
C TRP A 108 2.73 -10.55 0.42
N VAL A 109 2.16 -9.77 1.34
CA VAL A 109 2.07 -8.31 1.22
C VAL A 109 2.71 -7.67 2.44
N PHE A 110 3.56 -6.67 2.21
CA PHE A 110 4.24 -5.90 3.25
C PHE A 110 3.66 -4.49 3.29
N VAL A 111 3.63 -3.91 4.48
CA VAL A 111 3.17 -2.53 4.68
C VAL A 111 3.92 -1.88 5.84
N LEU A 112 4.22 -0.60 5.69
CA LEU A 112 4.68 0.26 6.77
C LEU A 112 3.52 1.19 7.16
N GLY A 113 2.95 0.99 8.35
CA GLY A 113 1.81 1.78 8.77
C GLY A 113 1.32 1.46 10.17
N ASP A 114 0.18 2.04 10.53
CA ASP A 114 -0.41 1.88 11.86
C ASP A 114 -0.84 0.43 12.14
N PRO A 115 -0.26 -0.23 13.14
CA PRO A 115 -0.65 -1.60 13.50
C PRO A 115 -2.11 -1.74 13.91
N GLY A 116 -2.70 -0.70 14.50
CA GLY A 116 -4.11 -0.71 14.88
C GLY A 116 -5.03 -0.78 13.66
N TYR A 117 -4.66 -0.12 12.58
CA TYR A 117 -5.43 -0.12 11.34
C TYR A 117 -5.19 -1.41 10.52
N TYR A 118 -3.92 -1.71 10.22
CA TYR A 118 -3.59 -2.87 9.37
C TYR A 118 -3.78 -4.20 10.09
N GLY A 119 -3.68 -4.23 11.41
CA GLY A 119 -3.99 -5.41 12.21
C GLY A 119 -5.41 -5.91 12.02
N CYS A 120 -6.37 -5.00 11.80
CA CYS A 120 -7.76 -5.36 11.51
C CYS A 120 -7.93 -6.07 10.16
N LEU A 121 -6.95 -5.95 9.27
CA LEU A 121 -6.92 -6.63 7.98
C LEU A 121 -6.12 -7.94 8.03
N GLY A 122 -5.55 -8.28 9.17
CA GLY A 122 -4.77 -9.50 9.39
C GLY A 122 -3.27 -9.33 9.30
N PHE A 123 -2.77 -8.11 9.08
CA PHE A 123 -1.33 -7.84 9.11
C PHE A 123 -0.77 -8.02 10.51
N LYS A 124 0.46 -8.48 10.60
CA LYS A 124 1.21 -8.67 11.84
C LYS A 124 2.62 -8.10 11.69
N PRO A 125 3.21 -7.59 12.78
CA PRO A 125 4.62 -7.17 12.75
C PRO A 125 5.51 -8.28 12.19
N ASP A 126 6.45 -7.89 11.32
CA ASP A 126 7.37 -8.82 10.66
C ASP A 126 8.81 -8.49 11.04
N ASP A 127 9.45 -9.43 11.72
CA ASP A 127 10.86 -9.34 12.10
C ASP A 127 11.77 -10.20 11.21
N ASP A 128 11.21 -11.01 10.32
CA ASP A 128 11.96 -11.95 9.48
C ASP A 128 12.37 -11.32 8.15
N VAL A 129 11.52 -10.46 7.57
CA VAL A 129 11.82 -9.73 6.35
C VAL A 129 12.12 -8.28 6.69
N ARG A 130 13.32 -7.83 6.31
CA ARG A 130 13.74 -6.46 6.57
C ARG A 130 13.23 -5.54 5.48
N PRO A 131 12.80 -4.32 5.82
CA PRO A 131 12.50 -3.28 4.84
C PRO A 131 13.79 -2.84 4.11
N PRO A 132 13.66 -2.11 2.98
CA PRO A 132 14.83 -1.70 2.19
C PRO A 132 15.76 -0.73 2.91
N TYR A 133 15.25 -0.01 3.91
CA TYR A 133 16.03 0.92 4.74
C TYR A 133 15.78 0.61 6.22
N ARG A 134 16.77 0.90 7.05
CA ARG A 134 16.64 0.74 8.50
C ARG A 134 15.58 1.70 9.02
N LEU A 135 14.58 1.15 9.71
CA LEU A 135 13.52 1.95 10.34
C LEU A 135 13.96 2.45 11.71
N PRO A 136 13.44 3.61 12.17
CA PRO A 136 13.55 4.01 13.57
C PRO A 136 13.00 2.92 14.49
N GLU A 137 13.59 2.78 15.67
CA GLU A 137 13.21 1.71 16.58
C GLU A 137 11.75 1.78 17.03
N GLU A 138 11.22 2.99 17.20
CA GLU A 138 9.82 3.24 17.53
C GLU A 138 8.84 2.81 16.43
N TRP A 139 9.33 2.57 15.20
CA TRP A 139 8.53 2.07 14.08
C TRP A 139 8.62 0.57 13.86
N ARG A 140 9.30 -0.14 14.75
CA ARG A 140 9.52 -1.58 14.58
C ARG A 140 8.22 -2.36 14.41
N GLY A 141 7.19 -2.04 15.22
CA GLY A 141 5.87 -2.66 15.11
C GLY A 141 5.05 -2.19 13.92
N ALA A 142 5.46 -1.12 13.24
CA ALA A 142 4.76 -0.57 12.08
C ALA A 142 5.10 -1.29 10.77
N TRP A 143 6.21 -2.03 10.72
CA TRP A 143 6.56 -2.88 9.60
C TRP A 143 5.85 -4.22 9.75
N GLN A 144 4.95 -4.52 8.82
CA GLN A 144 4.01 -5.62 8.96
C GLN A 144 3.91 -6.42 7.66
N SER A 145 3.46 -7.65 7.78
CA SER A 145 3.18 -8.51 6.63
C SER A 145 1.89 -9.28 6.79
N LEU A 146 1.35 -9.71 5.66
CA LEU A 146 0.18 -10.56 5.55
C LEU A 146 0.46 -11.67 4.54
N SER A 147 0.28 -12.91 4.96
CA SER A 147 0.31 -14.06 4.06
C SER A 147 -1.01 -14.20 3.33
N LEU A 148 -0.98 -14.27 2.00
CA LEU A 148 -2.14 -14.52 1.16
C LEU A 148 -2.22 -15.98 0.72
N SER A 149 -1.19 -16.78 0.99
CA SER A 149 -1.14 -18.19 0.63
C SER A 149 -1.56 -19.06 1.79
N GLU A 150 -2.30 -20.14 1.50
CA GLU A 150 -2.60 -21.19 2.47
C GLU A 150 -1.34 -21.95 2.89
N HIS A 151 -0.36 -22.05 1.99
CA HIS A 151 0.94 -22.64 2.26
C HIS A 151 1.87 -21.54 2.83
N LYS A 152 1.92 -21.46 4.16
CA LYS A 152 2.77 -20.49 4.85
C LYS A 152 4.25 -20.88 4.71
N THR A 153 4.86 -20.47 3.61
CA THR A 153 6.31 -20.51 3.50
C THR A 153 6.86 -19.31 4.27
N GLN A 154 7.66 -19.55 5.29
CA GLN A 154 8.30 -18.48 6.04
C GLN A 154 9.34 -17.79 5.16
N LEU A 155 9.15 -16.50 4.93
CA LEU A 155 10.09 -15.67 4.18
C LEU A 155 11.09 -15.02 5.12
N ARG A 156 12.33 -14.94 4.67
CA ARG A 156 13.43 -14.27 5.38
C ARG A 156 14.28 -13.52 4.37
N GLY A 157 14.86 -12.41 4.81
CA GLY A 157 15.77 -11.62 4.00
C GLY A 157 15.40 -10.16 3.96
N GLN A 158 15.79 -9.47 2.92
CA GLN A 158 15.51 -8.07 2.72
C GLN A 158 14.59 -7.87 1.52
N LEU A 159 13.57 -7.04 1.68
CA LEU A 159 12.68 -6.68 0.59
C LEU A 159 13.43 -5.82 -0.43
N ALA A 160 13.43 -6.27 -1.68
CA ALA A 160 13.96 -5.52 -2.81
C ALA A 160 12.80 -4.78 -3.50
N VAL A 161 12.91 -3.45 -3.53
CA VAL A 161 11.87 -2.56 -4.05
C VAL A 161 12.31 -1.90 -5.35
N PRO A 162 11.36 -1.54 -6.24
CA PRO A 162 11.66 -0.74 -7.41
C PRO A 162 12.22 0.65 -7.07
N GLN A 163 12.81 1.30 -8.06
CA GLN A 163 13.43 2.63 -7.93
C GLN A 163 12.52 3.65 -7.26
N ALA A 164 11.21 3.65 -7.57
CA ALA A 164 10.24 4.57 -6.99
C ALA A 164 10.26 4.57 -5.46
N TRP A 165 10.54 3.43 -4.86
CA TRP A 165 10.57 3.24 -3.40
C TRP A 165 11.97 3.41 -2.79
N ARG A 166 13.00 3.63 -3.59
CA ARG A 166 14.39 3.77 -3.14
C ARG A 166 14.73 5.19 -2.71
N ARG A 167 13.88 5.76 -1.87
CA ARG A 167 14.07 7.07 -1.25
C ARG A 167 13.98 6.88 0.26
N GLN A 168 15.06 7.15 0.96
CA GLN A 168 15.11 6.97 2.42
C GLN A 168 14.01 7.76 3.13
N ALA A 169 13.65 8.93 2.62
CA ALA A 169 12.59 9.77 3.18
C ALA A 169 11.23 9.06 3.30
N LEU A 170 10.95 8.08 2.43
CA LEU A 170 9.72 7.29 2.51
C LEU A 170 9.72 6.27 3.66
N TRP A 171 10.86 6.05 4.28
CA TRP A 171 11.07 5.03 5.31
C TRP A 171 11.49 5.63 6.64
N THR A 172 11.36 6.93 6.81
CA THR A 172 11.67 7.64 8.05
C THR A 172 10.51 8.54 8.45
N PRO A 173 10.30 8.79 9.78
CA PRO A 173 9.24 9.70 10.24
C PRO A 173 9.43 11.12 9.78
N TYR A 174 10.64 11.44 9.41
CA TYR A 174 11.07 12.76 8.97
C TYR A 174 11.43 12.77 7.49
N GLY A 175 10.76 11.96 6.72
CA GLY A 175 10.61 12.18 5.28
C GLY A 175 9.94 13.52 5.02
N LEU A 176 9.97 14.20 6.07
CA LEU A 176 9.62 15.58 6.27
C LEU A 176 10.80 16.44 5.90
#